data_e250cd722bf2005438a006b29ce75414
#
_entry.id   e250cd722bf2005438a006b29ce75414
#
_cell.length_a   1.000
_cell.length_b   1.000
_cell.length_c   1.000
_cell.angle_alpha   90.00
_cell.angle_beta   90.00
_cell.angle_gamma   90.00
#
_symmetry.space_group_name_H-M   'P 1'
#
loop_
_entity.id
_entity.type
_entity.pdbx_description
1 polymer ?
#
loop_
_entity_poly.entity_id
_entity_poly.type
_entity_poly.pdbx_seq_one_letter_code
_entity_poly.pdbx_strand_id
1 'polypeptide(L)'
;DQGAVKFDFLGLLNLSVIDKALELINRNRTKEEQLDLNKIPMDDELTFELFCRADTTGVFQLESSGMKKLLLDMRPSVFEDIVAILALYRPGPLGSGMVEDFVQCKHGRKKVVYPHPLMAEILKETYGVMVYQEQIMQGVQVLAKFTLGQSDLLRRAIGKKIPKVLAEQRQKLSLIHI
;
A
#
# COMPACT_ATOMS: atom_id res chain seq x y z
N ASP A 1 12.15 -30.26 8.60
CA ASP A 1 12.32 -29.07 7.74
C ASP A 1 13.79 -28.94 7.34
N GLN A 2 14.06 -29.09 6.05
CA GLN A 2 15.44 -29.03 5.51
C GLN A 2 15.87 -27.57 5.20
N GLY A 3 15.11 -26.58 5.59
CA GLY A 3 15.41 -25.15 5.38
C GLY A 3 15.34 -24.69 3.93
N ALA A 4 14.80 -25.50 3.01
CA ALA A 4 14.62 -25.10 1.61
C ALA A 4 13.55 -24.02 1.47
N VAL A 5 13.87 -22.98 0.69
CA VAL A 5 12.95 -21.90 0.37
C VAL A 5 12.38 -22.13 -1.03
N LYS A 6 11.05 -22.15 -1.14
CA LYS A 6 10.36 -22.20 -2.43
C LYS A 6 10.20 -20.79 -2.99
N PHE A 7 10.70 -20.57 -4.21
CA PHE A 7 10.48 -19.35 -4.97
C PHE A 7 9.52 -19.62 -6.12
N ASP A 8 8.49 -18.80 -6.25
CA ASP A 8 7.57 -18.83 -7.38
C ASP A 8 7.92 -17.66 -8.32
N PHE A 9 8.26 -17.99 -9.58
CA PHE A 9 8.54 -17.00 -10.61
C PHE A 9 7.29 -16.79 -11.45
N LEU A 10 6.72 -15.58 -11.38
CA LEU A 10 5.51 -15.19 -12.09
C LEU A 10 5.84 -14.08 -13.07
N GLY A 11 5.38 -14.23 -14.32
CA GLY A 11 5.45 -13.19 -15.34
C GLY A 11 4.25 -12.26 -15.28
N LEU A 12 4.46 -11.01 -15.71
CA LEU A 12 3.39 -10.03 -15.88
C LEU A 12 3.45 -9.47 -17.31
N LEU A 13 2.39 -9.69 -18.09
CA LEU A 13 2.33 -9.25 -19.51
C LEU A 13 2.55 -7.74 -19.64
N ASN A 14 2.03 -6.93 -18.72
CA ASN A 14 2.20 -5.49 -18.73
C ASN A 14 3.67 -5.06 -18.71
N LEU A 15 4.54 -5.77 -18.00
CA LEU A 15 5.98 -5.49 -18.01
C LEU A 15 6.59 -5.77 -19.37
N SER A 16 6.18 -6.84 -20.06
CA SER A 16 6.64 -7.13 -21.42
C SER A 16 6.18 -6.06 -22.42
N VAL A 17 4.95 -5.53 -22.25
CA VAL A 17 4.43 -4.42 -23.07
C VAL A 17 5.25 -3.16 -22.85
N ILE A 18 5.57 -2.82 -21.60
CA ILE A 18 6.40 -1.65 -21.24
C ILE A 18 7.80 -1.80 -21.83
N ASP A 19 8.43 -2.97 -21.69
CA ASP A 19 9.76 -3.25 -22.25
C ASP A 19 9.78 -3.06 -23.78
N LYS A 20 8.77 -3.62 -24.47
CA LYS A 20 8.64 -3.46 -25.90
C LYS A 20 8.38 -2.01 -26.34
N ALA A 21 7.60 -1.27 -25.57
CA ALA A 21 7.36 0.14 -25.80
C ALA A 21 8.68 0.95 -25.67
N LEU A 22 9.47 0.68 -24.63
CA LEU A 22 10.79 1.30 -24.44
C LEU A 22 11.73 1.01 -25.59
N GLU A 23 11.79 -0.24 -26.06
CA GLU A 23 12.60 -0.63 -27.22
C GLU A 23 12.22 0.21 -28.45
N LEU A 24 10.91 0.34 -28.71
CA LEU A 24 10.39 1.11 -29.85
C LEU A 24 10.69 2.61 -29.72
N ILE A 25 10.49 3.18 -28.53
CA ILE A 25 10.76 4.59 -28.24
C ILE A 25 12.24 4.91 -28.42
N ASN A 26 13.12 4.05 -27.90
CA ASN A 26 14.56 4.28 -27.86
C ASN A 26 15.29 3.91 -29.16
N ARG A 27 14.63 3.25 -30.12
CA ARG A 27 15.25 2.75 -31.36
C ARG A 27 15.98 3.82 -32.17
N ASN A 28 15.43 5.05 -32.22
CA ASN A 28 15.96 6.15 -33.02
C ASN A 28 16.49 7.30 -32.16
N ARG A 29 16.83 7.04 -30.87
CA ARG A 29 17.32 8.03 -29.93
C ARG A 29 18.81 7.81 -29.65
N THR A 30 19.52 8.90 -29.41
CA THR A 30 20.89 8.83 -28.87
C THR A 30 20.88 8.28 -27.46
N LYS A 31 22.02 7.86 -26.92
CA LYS A 31 22.11 7.32 -25.56
C LYS A 31 21.63 8.32 -24.49
N GLU A 32 21.86 9.59 -24.73
CA GLU A 32 21.50 10.69 -23.84
C GLU A 32 19.99 10.98 -23.84
N GLU A 33 19.32 10.70 -24.98
CA GLU A 33 17.87 10.93 -25.16
C GLU A 33 17.03 9.71 -24.85
N GLN A 34 17.65 8.58 -24.53
CA GLN A 34 16.91 7.36 -24.22
C GLN A 34 16.05 7.52 -22.97
N LEU A 35 14.80 7.09 -23.07
CA LEU A 35 13.91 6.99 -21.94
C LEU A 35 14.37 5.86 -21.01
N ASP A 36 14.60 6.19 -19.76
CA ASP A 36 14.97 5.26 -18.70
C ASP A 36 13.86 5.30 -17.61
N LEU A 37 13.21 4.17 -17.35
CA LEU A 37 12.14 4.07 -16.36
C LEU A 37 12.61 4.44 -14.95
N ASN A 38 13.88 4.23 -14.63
CA ASN A 38 14.43 4.59 -13.32
C ASN A 38 14.61 6.10 -13.13
N LYS A 39 14.47 6.89 -14.18
CA LYS A 39 14.59 8.35 -14.17
C LYS A 39 13.26 9.07 -14.34
N ILE A 40 12.15 8.34 -14.40
CA ILE A 40 10.80 8.94 -14.48
C ILE A 40 10.52 9.66 -13.16
N PRO A 41 10.16 10.96 -13.19
CA PRO A 41 9.77 11.69 -12.00
C PRO A 41 8.47 11.10 -11.42
N MET A 42 8.41 10.99 -10.08
CA MET A 42 7.23 10.47 -9.38
C MET A 42 6.25 11.57 -8.98
N ASP A 43 6.48 12.79 -9.43
CA ASP A 43 5.75 14.02 -9.08
C ASP A 43 5.20 14.77 -10.31
N ASP A 44 5.02 14.07 -11.45
CA ASP A 44 4.48 14.67 -12.67
C ASP A 44 3.03 15.13 -12.49
N GLU A 45 2.82 16.44 -12.50
CA GLU A 45 1.51 17.08 -12.25
C GLU A 45 0.42 16.61 -13.23
N LEU A 46 0.76 16.47 -14.53
CA LEU A 46 -0.20 16.05 -15.54
C LEU A 46 -0.70 14.63 -15.32
N THR A 47 0.18 13.74 -14.83
CA THR A 47 -0.19 12.38 -14.45
C THR A 47 -1.14 12.38 -13.25
N PHE A 48 -0.90 13.20 -12.22
CA PHE A 48 -1.82 13.31 -11.08
C PHE A 48 -3.15 13.96 -11.45
N GLU A 49 -3.15 14.94 -12.35
CA GLU A 49 -4.40 15.49 -12.89
C GLU A 49 -5.23 14.41 -13.62
N LEU A 50 -4.58 13.56 -14.43
CA LEU A 50 -5.25 12.43 -15.10
C LEU A 50 -5.85 11.46 -14.08
N PHE A 51 -5.14 11.13 -13.01
CA PHE A 51 -5.67 10.30 -11.93
C PHE A 51 -6.85 10.97 -11.22
N CYS A 52 -6.76 12.27 -10.93
CA CYS A 52 -7.83 13.03 -10.29
C CYS A 52 -9.11 13.13 -11.14
N ARG A 53 -9.00 13.06 -12.48
CA ARG A 53 -10.15 12.98 -13.40
C ARG A 53 -10.63 11.55 -13.63
N ALA A 54 -9.88 10.56 -13.10
CA ALA A 54 -10.10 9.14 -13.35
C ALA A 54 -10.10 8.74 -14.84
N ASP A 55 -9.32 9.44 -15.65
CA ASP A 55 -9.11 9.15 -17.08
C ASP A 55 -8.12 8.00 -17.25
N THR A 56 -8.34 6.92 -16.53
CA THR A 56 -7.39 5.80 -16.35
C THR A 56 -7.75 4.56 -17.16
N THR A 57 -8.49 4.72 -18.25
CA THR A 57 -8.77 3.62 -19.17
C THR A 57 -7.46 3.15 -19.82
N GLY A 58 -7.16 1.85 -19.71
CA GLY A 58 -5.89 1.26 -20.17
C GLY A 58 -4.72 1.43 -19.19
N VAL A 59 -4.90 2.12 -18.07
CA VAL A 59 -3.88 2.18 -17.01
C VAL A 59 -4.01 0.96 -16.12
N PHE A 60 -2.95 0.14 -16.09
CA PHE A 60 -2.94 -1.11 -15.35
C PHE A 60 -3.38 -0.93 -13.89
N GLN A 61 -4.29 -1.78 -13.43
CA GLN A 61 -4.90 -1.78 -12.09
C GLN A 61 -5.73 -0.53 -11.71
N LEU A 62 -5.80 0.51 -12.55
CA LEU A 62 -6.53 1.74 -12.25
C LEU A 62 -7.77 1.95 -13.14
N GLU A 63 -8.15 0.98 -13.97
CA GLU A 63 -9.17 1.15 -15.02
C GLU A 63 -10.58 0.68 -14.66
N SER A 64 -10.75 -0.12 -13.59
CA SER A 64 -12.08 -0.57 -13.19
C SER A 64 -12.98 0.56 -12.69
N SER A 65 -14.29 0.45 -12.87
CA SER A 65 -15.25 1.48 -12.46
C SER A 65 -15.16 1.81 -10.96
N GLY A 66 -14.97 0.79 -10.11
CA GLY A 66 -14.79 1.01 -8.68
C GLY A 66 -13.47 1.69 -8.33
N MET A 67 -12.39 1.37 -9.06
CA MET A 67 -11.10 2.03 -8.87
C MET A 67 -11.17 3.49 -9.34
N LYS A 68 -11.82 3.76 -10.47
CA LYS A 68 -12.07 5.13 -10.96
C LYS A 68 -12.85 5.96 -9.95
N LYS A 69 -13.87 5.38 -9.31
CA LYS A 69 -14.62 6.05 -8.24
C LYS A 69 -13.69 6.38 -7.06
N LEU A 70 -12.86 5.44 -6.63
CA LEU A 70 -11.91 5.66 -5.54
C LEU A 70 -10.89 6.76 -5.89
N LEU A 71 -10.40 6.81 -7.13
CA LEU A 71 -9.51 7.89 -7.61
C LEU A 71 -10.17 9.27 -7.52
N LEU A 72 -11.44 9.38 -7.92
CA LEU A 72 -12.22 10.63 -7.81
C LEU A 72 -12.39 11.08 -6.36
N ASP A 73 -12.65 10.14 -5.45
CA ASP A 73 -12.84 10.42 -4.03
C ASP A 73 -11.50 10.76 -3.34
N MET A 74 -10.43 10.04 -3.69
CA MET A 74 -9.10 10.17 -3.09
C MET A 74 -8.33 11.38 -3.60
N ARG A 75 -8.48 11.73 -4.89
CA ARG A 75 -7.74 12.81 -5.57
C ARG A 75 -6.25 12.77 -5.27
N PRO A 76 -5.55 11.74 -5.76
CA PRO A 76 -4.15 11.55 -5.44
C PRO A 76 -3.30 12.76 -5.86
N SER A 77 -2.36 13.13 -5.01
CA SER A 77 -1.46 14.29 -5.21
C SER A 77 0.02 13.93 -5.06
N VAL A 78 0.30 12.74 -4.53
CA VAL A 78 1.65 12.21 -4.35
C VAL A 78 1.66 10.71 -4.66
N PHE A 79 2.84 10.16 -4.92
CA PHE A 79 2.98 8.73 -5.29
C PHE A 79 2.46 7.79 -4.20
N GLU A 80 2.64 8.13 -2.93
CA GLU A 80 2.16 7.37 -1.78
C GLU A 80 0.64 7.22 -1.77
N ASP A 81 -0.10 8.18 -2.32
CA ASP A 81 -1.55 8.07 -2.48
C ASP A 81 -1.93 6.93 -3.44
N ILE A 82 -1.16 6.74 -4.52
CA ILE A 82 -1.39 5.62 -5.46
C ILE A 82 -1.11 4.29 -4.78
N VAL A 83 -0.04 4.21 -3.99
CA VAL A 83 0.28 3.01 -3.19
C VAL A 83 -0.85 2.70 -2.21
N ALA A 84 -1.38 3.73 -1.53
CA ALA A 84 -2.50 3.58 -0.59
C ALA A 84 -3.79 3.14 -1.31
N ILE A 85 -4.12 3.72 -2.47
CA ILE A 85 -5.27 3.35 -3.29
C ILE A 85 -5.22 1.85 -3.64
N LEU A 86 -4.08 1.36 -4.12
CA LEU A 86 -3.90 -0.04 -4.47
C LEU A 86 -4.02 -0.99 -3.26
N ALA A 87 -3.61 -0.53 -2.09
CA ALA A 87 -3.74 -1.30 -0.85
C ALA A 87 -5.18 -1.30 -0.30
N LEU A 88 -5.88 -0.17 -0.42
CA LEU A 88 -7.24 0.05 0.09
C LEU A 88 -8.33 -0.55 -0.80
N TYR A 89 -8.08 -0.67 -2.11
CA TYR A 89 -9.06 -1.24 -3.05
C TYR A 89 -9.12 -2.77 -2.96
N ARG A 90 -9.61 -3.25 -1.83
CA ARG A 90 -9.81 -4.68 -1.54
C ARG A 90 -11.12 -4.86 -0.75
N PRO A 91 -11.79 -6.05 -0.85
CA PRO A 91 -13.08 -6.28 -0.17
C PRO A 91 -13.07 -5.97 1.33
N GLY A 92 -11.98 -6.27 2.03
CA GLY A 92 -11.87 -5.99 3.47
C GLY A 92 -11.90 -4.50 3.78
N PRO A 93 -10.95 -3.69 3.32
CA PRO A 93 -10.93 -2.24 3.54
C PRO A 93 -12.17 -1.52 3.01
N LEU A 94 -12.69 -1.90 1.82
CA LEU A 94 -13.90 -1.33 1.24
C LEU A 94 -15.15 -1.56 2.10
N GLY A 95 -15.25 -2.73 2.76
CA GLY A 95 -16.40 -3.08 3.60
C GLY A 95 -16.32 -2.61 5.05
N SER A 96 -15.17 -2.09 5.50
CA SER A 96 -14.90 -1.74 6.91
C SER A 96 -15.03 -0.25 7.25
N GLY A 97 -15.29 0.62 6.27
CA GLY A 97 -15.23 2.09 6.43
C GLY A 97 -13.80 2.68 6.43
N MET A 98 -12.79 1.85 6.33
CA MET A 98 -11.38 2.28 6.34
C MET A 98 -11.05 3.23 5.19
N VAL A 99 -11.60 2.98 4.00
CA VAL A 99 -11.41 3.81 2.81
C VAL A 99 -12.01 5.19 3.04
N GLU A 100 -13.23 5.25 3.57
CA GLU A 100 -13.91 6.50 3.87
C GLU A 100 -13.10 7.32 4.89
N ASP A 101 -12.66 6.70 5.96
CA ASP A 101 -11.83 7.34 6.99
C ASP A 101 -10.55 7.91 6.40
N PHE A 102 -9.86 7.15 5.55
CA PHE A 102 -8.65 7.60 4.89
C PHE A 102 -8.91 8.84 4.02
N VAL A 103 -9.94 8.80 3.16
CA VAL A 103 -10.32 9.91 2.28
C VAL A 103 -10.68 11.16 3.09
N GLN A 104 -11.50 11.02 4.13
CA GLN A 104 -11.93 12.15 4.95
C GLN A 104 -10.76 12.79 5.71
N CYS A 105 -9.87 11.98 6.26
CA CYS A 105 -8.67 12.45 6.95
C CYS A 105 -7.67 13.11 5.97
N LYS A 106 -7.44 12.52 4.80
CA LYS A 106 -6.58 13.09 3.75
C LYS A 106 -7.03 14.50 3.35
N HIS A 107 -8.33 14.69 3.18
CA HIS A 107 -8.90 16.00 2.80
C HIS A 107 -9.13 16.96 3.97
N GLY A 108 -8.70 16.62 5.18
CA GLY A 108 -8.88 17.45 6.36
C GLY A 108 -10.34 17.60 6.83
N ARG A 109 -11.26 16.78 6.29
CA ARG A 109 -12.68 16.78 6.69
C ARG A 109 -12.92 16.04 8.00
N LYS A 110 -12.02 15.14 8.35
CA LYS A 110 -11.99 14.40 9.62
C LYS A 110 -10.62 14.59 10.27
N LYS A 111 -10.62 14.82 11.60
CA LYS A 111 -9.38 14.93 12.36
C LYS A 111 -8.66 13.58 12.38
N VAL A 112 -7.36 13.60 12.08
CA VAL A 112 -6.51 12.42 12.22
C VAL A 112 -6.41 12.04 13.69
N VAL A 113 -6.69 10.79 14.01
CA VAL A 113 -6.61 10.24 15.37
C VAL A 113 -5.68 9.04 15.34
N TYR A 114 -4.67 9.06 16.18
CA TYR A 114 -3.77 7.93 16.35
C TYR A 114 -4.23 7.07 17.54
N PRO A 115 -4.28 5.73 17.40
CA PRO A 115 -4.69 4.84 18.50
C PRO A 115 -3.81 4.99 19.75
N HIS A 116 -2.55 5.34 19.56
CA HIS A 116 -1.60 5.61 20.62
C HIS A 116 -0.55 6.64 20.13
N PRO A 117 -0.02 7.53 20.97
CA PRO A 117 1.00 8.52 20.55
C PRO A 117 2.21 7.91 19.84
N LEU A 118 2.69 6.75 20.29
CA LEU A 118 3.81 6.04 19.68
C LEU A 118 3.49 5.50 18.26
N MET A 119 2.22 5.44 17.87
CA MET A 119 1.79 5.05 16.53
C MET A 119 1.80 6.21 15.53
N ALA A 120 1.95 7.44 16.00
CA ALA A 120 1.84 8.61 15.14
C ALA A 120 2.86 8.58 14.00
N GLU A 121 4.13 8.29 14.27
CA GLU A 121 5.18 8.21 13.24
C GLU A 121 4.94 7.09 12.24
N ILE A 122 4.33 5.98 12.66
CA ILE A 122 4.03 4.81 11.82
C ILE A 122 2.83 5.07 10.91
N LEU A 123 1.85 5.83 11.39
CA LEU A 123 0.56 6.01 10.72
C LEU A 123 0.38 7.40 10.10
N LYS A 124 1.36 8.31 10.20
CA LYS A 124 1.21 9.67 9.68
C LYS A 124 0.97 9.71 8.17
N GLU A 125 1.66 8.86 7.41
CA GLU A 125 1.53 8.78 5.95
C GLU A 125 0.18 8.19 5.51
N THR A 126 -0.49 7.48 6.41
CA THR A 126 -1.80 6.87 6.17
C THR A 126 -2.90 7.53 6.99
N TYR A 127 -2.69 8.76 7.46
CA TYR A 127 -3.67 9.59 8.18
C TYR A 127 -4.29 8.89 9.39
N GLY A 128 -3.51 8.10 10.12
CA GLY A 128 -3.97 7.37 11.30
C GLY A 128 -4.64 6.02 10.99
N VAL A 129 -4.82 5.69 9.72
CA VAL A 129 -5.42 4.43 9.27
C VAL A 129 -4.34 3.36 9.10
N MET A 130 -4.57 2.16 9.64
CA MET A 130 -3.65 1.03 9.49
C MET A 130 -3.90 0.32 8.15
N VAL A 131 -3.12 0.66 7.13
CA VAL A 131 -3.28 0.19 5.75
C VAL A 131 -2.34 -0.98 5.43
N TYR A 132 -1.08 -0.90 5.88
CA TYR A 132 -0.01 -1.83 5.49
C TYR A 132 0.29 -2.86 6.57
N GLN A 133 0.70 -4.06 6.15
CA GLN A 133 1.13 -5.12 7.07
C GLN A 133 2.35 -4.69 7.90
N GLU A 134 3.24 -3.92 7.30
CA GLU A 134 4.43 -3.36 7.94
C GLU A 134 4.06 -2.46 9.12
N GLN A 135 2.98 -1.70 9.02
CA GLN A 135 2.49 -0.85 10.11
C GLN A 135 2.00 -1.69 11.31
N ILE A 136 1.41 -2.86 11.07
CA ILE A 136 1.06 -3.81 12.13
C ILE A 136 2.32 -4.31 12.83
N MET A 137 3.33 -4.73 12.04
CA MET A 137 4.59 -5.24 12.57
C MET A 137 5.34 -4.19 13.39
N GLN A 138 5.48 -2.98 12.86
CA GLN A 138 6.12 -1.86 13.56
C GLN A 138 5.34 -1.47 14.81
N GLY A 139 4.01 -1.42 14.71
CA GLY A 139 3.13 -1.09 15.83
C GLY A 139 3.34 -2.00 17.03
N VAL A 140 3.35 -3.32 16.83
CA VAL A 140 3.57 -4.26 17.96
C VAL A 140 5.01 -4.26 18.47
N GLN A 141 5.99 -3.92 17.63
CA GLN A 141 7.38 -3.70 18.09
C GLN A 141 7.48 -2.49 19.01
N VAL A 142 6.84 -1.39 18.63
CA VAL A 142 6.89 -0.14 19.40
C VAL A 142 6.06 -0.24 20.67
N LEU A 143 4.84 -0.76 20.58
CA LEU A 143 3.91 -0.83 21.71
C LEU A 143 4.22 -1.97 22.66
N ALA A 144 4.55 -3.15 22.13
CA ALA A 144 4.65 -4.39 22.89
C ALA A 144 6.08 -4.97 22.93
N LYS A 145 7.06 -4.25 22.40
CA LYS A 145 8.47 -4.66 22.33
C LYS A 145 8.69 -6.05 21.70
N PHE A 146 7.81 -6.41 20.75
CA PHE A 146 7.97 -7.63 19.99
C PHE A 146 9.26 -7.60 19.17
N THR A 147 9.92 -8.74 19.08
CA THR A 147 10.99 -8.93 18.09
C THR A 147 10.41 -8.95 16.67
N LEU A 148 11.24 -8.75 15.66
CA LEU A 148 10.83 -8.84 14.26
C LEU A 148 10.17 -10.19 13.94
N GLY A 149 10.73 -11.31 14.44
CA GLY A 149 10.16 -12.65 14.26
C GLY A 149 8.79 -12.82 14.92
N GLN A 150 8.59 -12.27 16.11
CA GLN A 150 7.27 -12.28 16.79
C GLN A 150 6.24 -11.43 16.03
N SER A 151 6.65 -10.29 15.52
CA SER A 151 5.79 -9.42 14.69
C SER A 151 5.37 -10.11 13.39
N ASP A 152 6.28 -10.84 12.74
CA ASP A 152 5.98 -11.62 11.53
C ASP A 152 5.03 -12.79 11.81
N LEU A 153 5.19 -13.48 12.93
CA LEU A 153 4.24 -14.52 13.36
C LEU A 153 2.82 -13.94 13.54
N LEU A 154 2.70 -12.77 14.19
CA LEU A 154 1.42 -12.11 14.35
C LEU A 154 0.83 -11.70 13.00
N ARG A 155 1.61 -11.07 12.13
CA ARG A 155 1.20 -10.69 10.77
C ARG A 155 0.65 -11.89 9.99
N ARG A 156 1.37 -13.02 10.01
CA ARG A 156 0.94 -14.26 9.35
C ARG A 156 -0.35 -14.81 9.96
N ALA A 157 -0.49 -14.75 11.28
CA ALA A 157 -1.70 -15.22 11.97
C ALA A 157 -2.92 -14.39 11.59
N ILE A 158 -2.77 -13.07 11.48
CA ILE A 158 -3.82 -12.16 10.99
C ILE A 158 -4.18 -12.48 9.54
N GLY A 159 -3.18 -12.55 8.65
CA GLY A 159 -3.39 -12.80 7.23
C GLY A 159 -4.04 -14.15 6.92
N LYS A 160 -3.64 -15.21 7.66
CA LYS A 160 -4.19 -16.57 7.53
C LYS A 160 -5.41 -16.82 8.40
N LYS A 161 -5.84 -15.83 9.20
CA LYS A 161 -6.98 -15.92 10.14
C LYS A 161 -6.88 -17.16 11.03
N ILE A 162 -5.73 -17.38 11.71
CA ILE A 162 -5.48 -18.54 12.57
C ILE A 162 -5.92 -18.19 14.01
N PRO A 163 -7.13 -18.62 14.48
CA PRO A 163 -7.72 -18.15 15.74
C PRO A 163 -6.86 -18.49 16.95
N LYS A 164 -6.28 -19.70 16.98
CA LYS A 164 -5.45 -20.18 18.10
C LYS A 164 -4.21 -19.28 18.30
N VAL A 165 -3.48 -19.00 17.23
CA VAL A 165 -2.27 -18.16 17.29
C VAL A 165 -2.65 -16.72 17.64
N LEU A 166 -3.76 -16.20 17.10
CA LEU A 166 -4.26 -14.86 17.44
C LEU A 166 -4.60 -14.75 18.94
N ALA A 167 -5.24 -15.76 19.53
CA ALA A 167 -5.55 -15.78 20.95
C ALA A 167 -4.28 -15.79 21.83
N GLU A 168 -3.27 -16.60 21.46
CA GLU A 168 -1.98 -16.63 22.14
C GLU A 168 -1.25 -15.28 22.06
N GLN A 169 -1.23 -14.64 20.88
CA GLN A 169 -0.62 -13.33 20.71
C GLN A 169 -1.40 -12.22 21.43
N ARG A 170 -2.74 -12.28 21.44
CA ARG A 170 -3.58 -11.38 22.22
C ARG A 170 -3.25 -11.41 23.71
N GLN A 171 -3.06 -12.60 24.27
CA GLN A 171 -2.68 -12.75 25.67
C GLN A 171 -1.34 -12.08 25.96
N LYS A 172 -0.32 -12.29 25.10
CA LYS A 172 0.99 -11.63 25.21
C LYS A 172 0.88 -10.11 25.15
N LEU A 173 0.11 -9.60 24.19
CA LEU A 173 -0.12 -8.14 24.04
C LEU A 173 -0.82 -7.57 25.26
N SER A 174 -1.81 -8.27 25.85
CA SER A 174 -2.54 -7.84 27.03
C SER A 174 -1.67 -7.77 28.29
N LEU A 175 -0.71 -8.68 28.45
CA LEU A 175 0.20 -8.72 29.60
C LEU A 175 1.25 -7.59 29.62
N ILE A 176 1.48 -6.92 28.50
CA ILE A 176 2.48 -5.84 28.38
C ILE A 176 1.88 -4.48 28.70
N HIS A 177 0.58 -4.37 28.73
CA HIS A 177 -0.17 -3.11 28.96
C HIS A 177 -0.81 -3.01 30.35
N ILE A 178 -0.38 -3.82 31.31
CA ILE A 178 -0.80 -3.72 32.71
C ILE A 178 0.23 -2.92 33.49
#